data_cdc73293c9561da20e58463b61cce921
#
_entry.id   cdc73293c9561da20e58463b61cce921
#
_cell.length_a   1.000
_cell.length_b   1.000
_cell.length_c   1.000
_cell.angle_alpha   90.00
_cell.angle_beta   90.00
_cell.angle_gamma   90.00
#
_symmetry.space_group_name_H-M   'P 1'
#
loop_
_entity.id
_entity.type
_entity.pdbx_description
1 polymer ?
#
loop_
_entity_poly.entity_id
_entity_poly.type
_entity_poly.pdbx_seq_one_letter_code
_entity_poly.pdbx_strand_id
1 'polypeptide(L)'
;MQIFLYLCSEFGKLIIIIMRKAIKTIFVVLLLVWISAPLTADDVVYITTEQFQKRIFDYKTEKDWVFKGTKPCVIDFYTTWCGPCKRLAPIMEELSQKYCDQVVFYKADTERERELAYVFGISSIPQVLYIPMEGKPLLLKGLYPKEEIVRIIDEFLLNKK
;
A
#
# COMPACT_ATOMS: atom_id res chain seq x y z
N MET A 1 -13.50 59.02 40.21
CA MET A 1 -12.77 57.77 40.55
C MET A 1 -13.52 56.48 40.22
N GLN A 2 -14.88 56.48 40.27
CA GLN A 2 -15.65 55.24 39.96
C GLN A 2 -15.75 54.88 38.46
N ILE A 3 -15.71 55.83 37.53
CA ILE A 3 -15.80 55.58 36.09
C ILE A 3 -14.55 54.86 35.56
N PHE A 4 -13.37 55.13 36.12
CA PHE A 4 -12.11 54.51 35.72
C PHE A 4 -12.04 53.02 36.07
N LEU A 5 -12.63 52.66 37.21
CA LEU A 5 -12.70 51.26 37.66
C LEU A 5 -13.67 50.40 36.81
N TYR A 6 -14.76 51.04 36.35
CA TYR A 6 -15.74 50.37 35.49
C TYR A 6 -15.20 50.07 34.08
N LEU A 7 -14.47 51.02 33.48
CA LEU A 7 -13.81 50.84 32.21
C LEU A 7 -12.72 49.75 32.26
N CYS A 8 -11.95 49.67 33.34
CA CYS A 8 -10.90 48.64 33.48
C CYS A 8 -11.49 47.23 33.60
N SER A 9 -12.67 47.07 34.28
CA SER A 9 -13.37 45.78 34.41
C SER A 9 -13.94 45.29 33.08
N GLU A 10 -14.52 46.19 32.25
CA GLU A 10 -15.10 45.81 30.95
C GLU A 10 -14.00 45.48 29.91
N PHE A 11 -12.84 46.19 29.93
CA PHE A 11 -11.70 45.90 29.08
C PHE A 11 -11.11 44.51 29.42
N GLY A 12 -11.02 44.13 30.69
CA GLY A 12 -10.56 42.82 31.12
C GLY A 12 -11.45 41.68 30.60
N LYS A 13 -12.77 41.84 30.69
CA LYS A 13 -13.76 40.86 30.17
C LYS A 13 -13.67 40.70 28.65
N LEU A 14 -13.50 41.82 27.91
CA LEU A 14 -13.37 41.80 26.46
C LEU A 14 -12.11 41.06 26.01
N ILE A 15 -10.97 41.29 26.68
CA ILE A 15 -9.71 40.60 26.39
C ILE A 15 -9.85 39.10 26.64
N ILE A 16 -10.49 38.66 27.73
CA ILE A 16 -10.71 37.27 28.03
C ILE A 16 -11.59 36.58 26.99
N ILE A 17 -12.63 37.28 26.48
CA ILE A 17 -13.51 36.74 25.43
C ILE A 17 -12.75 36.57 24.11
N ILE A 18 -11.92 37.56 23.75
CA ILE A 18 -11.09 37.49 22.53
C ILE A 18 -10.06 36.37 22.62
N MET A 19 -9.38 36.25 23.75
CA MET A 19 -8.42 35.15 23.98
C MET A 19 -9.07 33.77 23.93
N ARG A 20 -10.26 33.60 24.53
CA ARG A 20 -11.00 32.32 24.45
C ARG A 20 -11.42 31.96 23.03
N LYS A 21 -11.84 32.94 22.23
CA LYS A 21 -12.16 32.72 20.81
C LYS A 21 -10.90 32.37 20.01
N ALA A 22 -9.80 33.07 20.21
CA ALA A 22 -8.52 32.78 19.54
C ALA A 22 -7.99 31.39 19.89
N ILE A 23 -8.06 30.97 21.15
CA ILE A 23 -7.63 29.62 21.57
C ILE A 23 -8.51 28.54 20.91
N LYS A 24 -9.84 28.74 20.84
CA LYS A 24 -10.73 27.79 20.16
C LYS A 24 -10.43 27.68 18.67
N THR A 25 -10.18 28.80 17.97
CA THR A 25 -9.83 28.76 16.54
C THR A 25 -8.48 28.10 16.30
N ILE A 26 -7.47 28.38 17.13
CA ILE A 26 -6.15 27.71 17.05
C ILE A 26 -6.30 26.20 17.30
N PHE A 27 -7.13 25.80 18.26
CA PHE A 27 -7.35 24.38 18.55
C PHE A 27 -8.06 23.65 17.39
N VAL A 28 -9.03 24.29 16.75
CA VAL A 28 -9.71 23.73 15.56
C VAL A 28 -8.76 23.63 14.38
N VAL A 29 -7.90 24.64 14.15
CA VAL A 29 -6.90 24.60 13.08
C VAL A 29 -5.86 23.51 13.32
N LEU A 30 -5.38 23.34 14.56
CA LEU A 30 -4.46 22.26 14.94
C LEU A 30 -5.10 20.88 14.76
N LEU A 31 -6.37 20.70 15.12
CA LEU A 31 -7.10 19.46 14.90
C LEU A 31 -7.25 19.14 13.39
N LEU A 32 -7.50 20.15 12.55
CA LEU A 32 -7.60 19.96 11.09
C LEU A 32 -6.25 19.59 10.45
N VAL A 33 -5.15 20.12 10.98
CA VAL A 33 -3.79 19.77 10.53
C VAL A 33 -3.41 18.33 10.91
N TRP A 34 -3.92 17.81 12.02
CA TRP A 34 -3.68 16.42 12.46
C TRP A 34 -4.43 15.38 11.61
N ILE A 35 -5.51 15.76 10.90
CA ILE A 35 -6.30 14.87 10.05
C ILE A 35 -5.67 14.70 8.66
N SER A 36 -4.74 15.56 8.27
CA SER A 36 -3.96 15.47 7.04
C SER A 36 -2.68 14.63 7.20
N ALA A 37 -2.75 13.50 7.92
CA ALA A 37 -1.71 12.48 7.82
C ALA A 37 -1.67 12.01 6.35
N PRO A 38 -0.52 12.04 5.65
CA PRO A 38 -0.46 11.50 4.31
C PRO A 38 -0.88 10.03 4.40
N LEU A 39 -1.91 9.64 3.63
CA LEU A 39 -2.13 8.24 3.33
C LEU A 39 -0.84 7.80 2.63
N THR A 40 0.00 7.03 3.34
CA THR A 40 1.16 6.42 2.72
C THR A 40 0.64 5.54 1.60
N ALA A 41 0.99 5.89 0.37
CA ALA A 41 0.76 5.01 -0.78
C ALA A 41 1.28 3.62 -0.39
N ASP A 42 0.50 2.58 -0.68
CA ASP A 42 0.88 1.20 -0.35
C ASP A 42 2.23 0.88 -1.02
N ASP A 43 3.30 0.91 -0.22
CA ASP A 43 4.60 0.40 -0.62
C ASP A 43 4.49 -1.10 -0.90
N VAL A 44 5.42 -1.65 -1.66
CA VAL A 44 5.49 -3.11 -1.92
C VAL A 44 5.60 -3.86 -0.58
N VAL A 45 4.59 -4.64 -0.23
CA VAL A 45 4.45 -5.30 1.08
C VAL A 45 5.12 -6.66 1.06
N TYR A 46 5.87 -7.00 2.12
CA TYR A 46 6.36 -8.37 2.31
C TYR A 46 5.19 -9.30 2.60
N ILE A 47 5.14 -10.45 1.91
CA ILE A 47 4.12 -11.46 2.15
C ILE A 47 4.77 -12.77 2.59
N THR A 48 4.26 -13.33 3.70
CA THR A 48 4.65 -14.65 4.16
C THR A 48 3.74 -15.73 3.59
N THR A 49 4.19 -16.99 3.62
CA THR A 49 3.41 -18.17 3.23
C THR A 49 2.06 -18.22 3.94
N GLU A 50 2.04 -17.98 5.25
CA GLU A 50 0.80 -17.93 6.05
C GLU A 50 -0.13 -16.80 5.61
N GLN A 51 0.42 -15.60 5.40
CA GLN A 51 -0.36 -14.46 4.93
C GLN A 51 -0.93 -14.70 3.52
N PHE A 52 -0.15 -15.36 2.64
CA PHE A 52 -0.62 -15.75 1.32
C PHE A 52 -1.83 -16.69 1.42
N GLN A 53 -1.72 -17.76 2.21
CA GLN A 53 -2.82 -18.73 2.42
C GLN A 53 -4.09 -18.05 2.96
N LYS A 54 -3.93 -17.14 3.89
CA LYS A 54 -5.05 -16.44 4.52
C LYS A 54 -5.71 -15.40 3.62
N ARG A 55 -4.92 -14.64 2.86
CA ARG A 55 -5.39 -13.44 2.14
C ARG A 55 -5.56 -13.61 0.64
N ILE A 56 -4.86 -14.59 0.04
CA ILE A 56 -4.80 -14.74 -1.42
C ILE A 56 -5.40 -16.06 -1.87
N PHE A 57 -4.80 -17.19 -1.47
CA PHE A 57 -5.28 -18.52 -1.85
C PHE A 57 -4.80 -19.58 -0.86
N ASP A 58 -5.72 -20.36 -0.32
CA ASP A 58 -5.40 -21.44 0.60
C ASP A 58 -5.27 -22.77 -0.14
N TYR A 59 -4.12 -23.02 -0.69
CA TYR A 59 -3.79 -24.25 -1.44
C TYR A 59 -3.76 -25.53 -0.57
N LYS A 60 -3.91 -25.43 0.76
CA LYS A 60 -4.01 -26.60 1.65
C LYS A 60 -5.45 -27.12 1.76
N THR A 61 -6.40 -26.23 1.67
CA THR A 61 -7.83 -26.57 1.83
C THR A 61 -8.60 -26.56 0.52
N GLU A 62 -8.20 -25.71 -0.43
CA GLU A 62 -8.90 -25.53 -1.69
C GLU A 62 -8.24 -26.32 -2.82
N LYS A 63 -9.02 -27.15 -3.53
CA LYS A 63 -8.55 -27.92 -4.70
C LYS A 63 -8.40 -27.06 -5.96
N ASP A 64 -9.32 -26.12 -6.13
CA ASP A 64 -9.32 -25.19 -7.24
C ASP A 64 -8.86 -23.82 -6.81
N TRP A 65 -8.35 -23.04 -7.77
CA TRP A 65 -7.94 -21.68 -7.52
C TRP A 65 -9.14 -20.79 -7.15
N VAL A 66 -9.16 -20.31 -5.91
CA VAL A 66 -10.16 -19.37 -5.38
C VAL A 66 -9.43 -18.17 -4.79
N PHE A 67 -9.46 -17.05 -5.51
CA PHE A 67 -8.83 -15.81 -5.03
C PHE A 67 -9.66 -15.18 -3.91
N LYS A 68 -9.03 -14.91 -2.77
CA LYS A 68 -9.67 -14.35 -1.56
C LYS A 68 -9.52 -12.82 -1.44
N GLY A 69 -8.71 -12.19 -2.31
CA GLY A 69 -8.44 -10.76 -2.24
C GLY A 69 -9.60 -9.91 -2.77
N THR A 70 -9.54 -8.62 -2.43
CA THR A 70 -10.52 -7.61 -2.88
C THR A 70 -10.02 -6.74 -4.03
N LYS A 71 -8.73 -6.85 -4.36
CA LYS A 71 -8.06 -6.18 -5.49
C LYS A 71 -7.12 -7.18 -6.14
N PRO A 72 -6.89 -7.11 -7.46
CA PRO A 72 -5.86 -7.91 -8.11
C PRO A 72 -4.50 -7.63 -7.47
N CYS A 73 -3.59 -8.58 -7.55
CA CYS A 73 -2.29 -8.38 -6.94
C CYS A 73 -1.14 -8.92 -7.80
N VAL A 74 0.05 -8.39 -7.51
CA VAL A 74 1.33 -8.77 -8.11
C VAL A 74 2.26 -9.25 -7.00
N ILE A 75 2.96 -10.37 -7.19
CA ILE A 75 3.93 -10.90 -6.22
C ILE A 75 5.27 -11.10 -6.89
N ASP A 76 6.29 -10.37 -6.43
CA ASP A 76 7.69 -10.53 -6.86
C ASP A 76 8.37 -11.57 -5.98
N PHE A 77 8.78 -12.70 -6.60
CA PHE A 77 9.61 -13.72 -5.97
C PHE A 77 11.08 -13.39 -6.17
N TYR A 78 11.77 -13.10 -5.08
CA TYR A 78 13.13 -12.60 -5.10
C TYR A 78 14.03 -13.24 -4.03
N THR A 79 15.32 -12.87 -4.04
CA THR A 79 16.27 -13.03 -2.92
C THR A 79 17.10 -11.75 -2.77
N THR A 80 17.72 -11.57 -1.61
CA THR A 80 18.52 -10.38 -1.30
C THR A 80 19.81 -10.26 -2.11
N TRP A 81 20.36 -11.38 -2.57
CA TRP A 81 21.61 -11.44 -3.36
C TRP A 81 21.39 -11.41 -4.88
N CYS A 82 20.16 -11.52 -5.35
CA CYS A 82 19.81 -11.59 -6.77
C CYS A 82 20.00 -10.25 -7.47
N GLY A 83 20.96 -10.15 -8.37
CA GLY A 83 21.24 -8.91 -9.12
C GLY A 83 20.08 -8.44 -10.00
N PRO A 84 19.46 -9.30 -10.83
CA PRO A 84 18.27 -8.92 -11.59
C PRO A 84 17.09 -8.47 -10.73
N CYS A 85 16.88 -9.10 -9.56
CA CYS A 85 15.81 -8.71 -8.63
C CYS A 85 16.02 -7.28 -8.08
N LYS A 86 17.26 -6.90 -7.81
CA LYS A 86 17.61 -5.53 -7.39
C LYS A 86 17.31 -4.47 -8.46
N ARG A 87 17.30 -4.86 -9.76
CA ARG A 87 16.89 -3.97 -10.84
C ARG A 87 15.37 -3.91 -11.00
N LEU A 88 14.67 -5.00 -10.67
CA LEU A 88 13.20 -5.05 -10.69
C LEU A 88 12.57 -4.26 -9.54
N ALA A 89 13.16 -4.30 -8.35
CA ALA A 89 12.61 -3.71 -7.13
C ALA A 89 12.16 -2.24 -7.29
N PRO A 90 12.99 -1.30 -7.81
CA PRO A 90 12.55 0.09 -7.98
C PRO A 90 11.41 0.24 -9.02
N ILE A 91 11.31 -0.65 -10.00
CA ILE A 91 10.20 -0.66 -10.96
C ILE A 91 8.91 -1.07 -10.22
N MET A 92 8.98 -2.09 -9.39
CA MET A 92 7.81 -2.55 -8.61
C MET A 92 7.36 -1.50 -7.59
N GLU A 93 8.28 -0.78 -6.95
CA GLU A 93 7.98 0.32 -6.04
C GLU A 93 7.30 1.49 -6.77
N GLU A 94 7.81 1.89 -7.94
CA GLU A 94 7.18 2.92 -8.76
C GLU A 94 5.76 2.51 -9.22
N LEU A 95 5.60 1.26 -9.65
CA LEU A 95 4.31 0.75 -10.10
C LEU A 95 3.32 0.56 -8.95
N SER A 96 3.78 0.19 -7.75
CA SER A 96 2.91 0.12 -6.57
C SER A 96 2.30 1.49 -6.25
N GLN A 97 3.07 2.56 -6.33
CA GLN A 97 2.57 3.93 -6.15
C GLN A 97 1.61 4.35 -7.28
N LYS A 98 1.94 4.02 -8.53
CA LYS A 98 1.09 4.33 -9.69
C LYS A 98 -0.29 3.65 -9.64
N TYR A 99 -0.35 2.42 -9.14
CA TYR A 99 -1.56 1.58 -9.11
C TYR A 99 -2.13 1.35 -7.72
N CYS A 100 -1.75 2.13 -6.70
CA CYS A 100 -2.04 1.91 -5.28
C CYS A 100 -3.53 1.65 -4.96
N ASP A 101 -4.46 2.30 -5.67
CA ASP A 101 -5.89 2.10 -5.49
C ASP A 101 -6.47 0.91 -6.25
N GLN A 102 -5.72 0.35 -7.20
CA GLN A 102 -6.21 -0.65 -8.15
C GLN A 102 -5.58 -2.02 -7.98
N VAL A 103 -4.29 -2.10 -7.62
CA VAL A 103 -3.49 -3.33 -7.56
C VAL A 103 -2.66 -3.35 -6.29
N VAL A 104 -2.61 -4.49 -5.60
CA VAL A 104 -1.74 -4.68 -4.43
C VAL A 104 -0.42 -5.31 -4.86
N PHE A 105 0.69 -4.74 -4.42
CA PHE A 105 2.02 -5.25 -4.73
C PHE A 105 2.64 -5.93 -3.52
N TYR A 106 3.07 -7.17 -3.71
CA TYR A 106 3.77 -7.96 -2.72
C TYR A 106 5.16 -8.37 -3.19
N LYS A 107 6.03 -8.70 -2.24
CA LYS A 107 7.31 -9.37 -2.48
C LYS A 107 7.48 -10.53 -1.52
N ALA A 108 7.95 -11.67 -2.04
CA ALA A 108 8.19 -12.90 -1.29
C ALA A 108 9.65 -13.31 -1.43
N ASP A 109 10.38 -13.39 -0.31
CA ASP A 109 11.74 -13.88 -0.26
C ASP A 109 11.74 -15.41 -0.35
N THR A 110 12.21 -15.97 -1.45
CA THR A 110 12.17 -17.42 -1.71
C THR A 110 13.06 -18.25 -0.79
N GLU A 111 14.03 -17.64 -0.10
CA GLU A 111 14.83 -18.32 0.92
C GLU A 111 14.09 -18.48 2.25
N ARG A 112 13.19 -17.53 2.56
CA ARG A 112 12.34 -17.56 3.75
C ARG A 112 11.04 -18.29 3.48
N GLU A 113 10.41 -18.02 2.35
CA GLU A 113 9.09 -18.52 1.95
C GLU A 113 9.21 -19.73 1.00
N ARG A 114 9.99 -20.73 1.40
CA ARG A 114 10.31 -21.91 0.57
C ARG A 114 9.09 -22.72 0.17
N GLU A 115 8.13 -22.87 1.08
CA GLU A 115 6.87 -23.58 0.79
C GLU A 115 6.10 -22.84 -0.31
N LEU A 116 5.97 -21.52 -0.22
CA LEU A 116 5.30 -20.72 -1.22
C LEU A 116 6.01 -20.79 -2.57
N ALA A 117 7.35 -20.69 -2.57
CA ALA A 117 8.14 -20.84 -3.77
C ALA A 117 7.98 -22.23 -4.42
N TYR A 118 7.90 -23.28 -3.62
CA TYR A 118 7.68 -24.66 -4.09
C TYR A 118 6.28 -24.80 -4.72
N VAL A 119 5.23 -24.32 -4.08
CA VAL A 119 3.84 -24.41 -4.56
C VAL A 119 3.69 -23.77 -5.94
N PHE A 120 4.36 -22.65 -6.21
CA PHE A 120 4.34 -21.97 -7.51
C PHE A 120 5.44 -22.44 -8.48
N GLY A 121 6.25 -23.42 -8.10
CA GLY A 121 7.30 -23.96 -8.97
C GLY A 121 8.37 -22.92 -9.31
N ILE A 122 8.72 -22.03 -8.35
CA ILE A 122 9.73 -20.99 -8.53
C ILE A 122 11.10 -21.64 -8.67
N SER A 123 11.61 -21.76 -9.88
CA SER A 123 12.88 -22.42 -10.22
C SER A 123 14.01 -21.45 -10.52
N SER A 124 13.70 -20.18 -10.73
CA SER A 124 14.66 -19.11 -10.99
C SER A 124 14.06 -17.78 -10.49
N ILE A 125 14.89 -16.78 -10.29
CA ILE A 125 14.47 -15.44 -9.83
C ILE A 125 15.09 -14.34 -10.68
N PRO A 126 14.38 -13.20 -10.85
CA PRO A 126 13.03 -12.93 -10.38
C PRO A 126 11.97 -13.72 -11.13
N GLN A 127 10.85 -14.01 -10.47
CA GLN A 127 9.61 -14.43 -11.12
C GLN A 127 8.48 -13.59 -10.55
N VAL A 128 7.56 -13.15 -11.40
CA VAL A 128 6.45 -12.30 -10.99
C VAL A 128 5.14 -13.02 -11.25
N LEU A 129 4.33 -13.16 -10.19
CA LEU A 129 2.99 -13.74 -10.24
C LEU A 129 1.97 -12.62 -10.29
N TYR A 130 1.16 -12.61 -11.35
CA TYR A 130 0.06 -11.68 -11.56
C TYR A 130 -1.25 -12.39 -11.29
N ILE A 131 -2.02 -11.89 -10.34
CA ILE A 131 -3.26 -12.52 -9.87
C ILE A 131 -4.44 -11.57 -10.18
N PRO A 132 -5.26 -11.90 -11.19
CA PRO A 132 -6.45 -11.13 -11.52
C PRO A 132 -7.58 -11.38 -10.51
N MET A 133 -8.62 -10.57 -10.54
CA MET A 133 -9.82 -10.80 -9.72
C MET A 133 -10.56 -12.08 -10.12
N GLU A 134 -10.53 -12.41 -11.39
CA GLU A 134 -11.17 -13.60 -11.94
C GLU A 134 -10.20 -14.38 -12.84
N GLY A 135 -10.33 -15.71 -12.85
CA GLY A 135 -9.48 -16.57 -13.66
C GLY A 135 -8.22 -17.04 -12.95
N LYS A 136 -7.29 -17.61 -13.72
CA LYS A 136 -6.06 -18.18 -13.18
C LYS A 136 -4.92 -17.15 -13.15
N PRO A 137 -4.01 -17.24 -12.17
CA PRO A 137 -2.83 -16.38 -12.13
C PRO A 137 -1.89 -16.65 -13.31
N LEU A 138 -1.12 -15.62 -13.68
CA LEU A 138 -0.06 -15.66 -14.69
C LEU A 138 1.29 -15.53 -13.98
N LEU A 139 2.18 -16.52 -14.16
CA LEU A 139 3.54 -16.49 -13.66
C LEU A 139 4.52 -16.23 -14.79
N LEU A 140 5.31 -15.15 -14.69
CA LEU A 140 6.34 -14.79 -15.66
C LEU A 140 7.74 -14.89 -15.06
N LYS A 141 8.68 -15.44 -15.83
CA LYS A 141 10.08 -15.69 -15.42
C LYS A 141 11.00 -14.62 -15.97
N GLY A 142 11.83 -14.06 -15.11
CA GLY A 142 12.88 -13.13 -15.50
C GLY A 142 12.53 -11.66 -15.31
N LEU A 143 13.47 -10.81 -15.71
CA LEU A 143 13.33 -9.35 -15.64
C LEU A 143 12.71 -8.83 -16.94
N TYR A 144 11.52 -8.27 -16.86
CA TYR A 144 10.83 -7.62 -17.96
C TYR A 144 11.04 -6.09 -17.91
N PRO A 145 11.04 -5.42 -19.08
CA PRO A 145 10.98 -3.97 -19.15
C PRO A 145 9.72 -3.43 -18.45
N LYS A 146 9.82 -2.22 -17.89
CA LYS A 146 8.72 -1.58 -17.17
C LYS A 146 7.43 -1.47 -18.02
N GLU A 147 7.59 -1.14 -19.30
CA GLU A 147 6.49 -0.98 -20.24
C GLU A 147 5.69 -2.28 -20.42
N GLU A 148 6.39 -3.41 -20.43
CA GLU A 148 5.76 -4.73 -20.51
C GLU A 148 5.01 -5.08 -19.23
N ILE A 149 5.58 -4.77 -18.06
CA ILE A 149 4.90 -4.95 -16.77
C ILE A 149 3.63 -4.09 -16.69
N VAL A 150 3.72 -2.84 -17.15
CA VAL A 150 2.56 -1.93 -17.23
C VAL A 150 1.48 -2.52 -18.14
N ARG A 151 1.85 -3.03 -19.31
CA ARG A 151 0.91 -3.66 -20.25
C ARG A 151 0.20 -4.85 -19.62
N ILE A 152 0.92 -5.72 -18.94
CA ILE A 152 0.33 -6.87 -18.23
C ILE A 152 -0.63 -6.43 -17.14
N ILE A 153 -0.26 -5.42 -16.35
CA ILE A 153 -1.15 -4.88 -15.31
C ILE A 153 -2.43 -4.32 -15.94
N ASP A 154 -2.29 -3.48 -16.95
CA ASP A 154 -3.46 -2.83 -17.58
C ASP A 154 -4.36 -3.83 -18.31
N GLU A 155 -3.79 -4.70 -19.15
CA GLU A 155 -4.57 -5.63 -19.96
C GLU A 155 -5.06 -6.85 -19.18
N PHE A 156 -4.17 -7.51 -18.41
CA PHE A 156 -4.47 -8.78 -17.74
C PHE A 156 -5.11 -8.60 -16.36
N LEU A 157 -4.62 -7.66 -15.54
CA LEU A 157 -5.17 -7.47 -14.19
C LEU A 157 -6.37 -6.53 -14.16
N LEU A 158 -6.37 -5.47 -14.97
CA LEU A 158 -7.35 -4.39 -14.92
C LEU A 158 -8.32 -4.40 -16.11
N ASN A 159 -8.15 -5.31 -17.09
CA ASN A 159 -8.98 -5.42 -18.29
C ASN A 159 -9.15 -4.08 -19.04
N LYS A 160 -8.14 -3.20 -18.99
CA LYS A 160 -8.12 -1.95 -19.75
C LYS A 160 -7.78 -2.27 -21.23
N LYS A 161 -8.63 -1.85 -22.13
CA LYS A 161 -8.43 -1.95 -23.57
C LYS A 161 -7.76 -0.71 -24.13
#